data_b020b640f7217393b06324c6d4b038ee
#
_entry.id   b020b640f7217393b06324c6d4b038ee
#
_cell.length_a   1.000
_cell.length_b   1.000
_cell.length_c   1.000
_cell.angle_alpha   90.00
_cell.angle_beta   90.00
_cell.angle_gamma   90.00
#
_symmetry.space_group_name_H-M   'P 1'
#
loop_
_entity.id
_entity.type
_entity.pdbx_description
1 polymer ?
#
loop_
_entity_poly.entity_id
_entity_poly.type
_entity_poly.pdbx_seq_one_letter_code
_entity_poly.pdbx_strand_id
1 'polypeptide(L)'
;MTHFYLYNNKTATINMDNSFVYSSNGSRTRLFSIINIDDQEINQPKELKLSLFKHQKKAIWKMIEIENTHKIVRKDINRELRTNFGIYSDKVGSGKTLVMATLLNVNKNPSPAYILPQQVTNHVMVSRIGDNRRNTYFNIKTTLIIVPHGLINQWENTLIKDVGLNIQKVNTKRMVSQLINDIKNYIKMESDASSSTQIEPIPIILISNTMFRHFNSECYEYYRVNSLKIKWNRIIIDEPHTFVLPGNSLKSDFCWFVCATPNDILYSNRQWLRYIMGGEYYYERMNPNELAVIKSENHVIEQSLRLPPYIENFIKCKAPTYLFDRRIRNNLPTEALARLHANDVMGAMEILNINAKSESSILDSLIENYKNRVHNEKLEITRLMQIRNINESDRRDRIQRHEGKVREFENKIKSITERVTISENCPICLDSVSDPRAITNCCHKSFCFECILMGLKASNNRCPMCKSNIHTNSLHIESAVHIDKKIKLDNNPKTPKLLSKTDTILKMIKNMDENSRYLIFSEYDNSFQRISYKLSEAMIPFKVLKGSVDEQQKNIKKYESGEIKILMLNANNFGAGLNLQKTTNIIIYHQFRTEDLKTQVIGRAQRIGR
;
A
#
# COMPACT_ATOMS: atom_id res chain seq x y z
N MET A 1 -23.38 1.58 10.40
CA MET A 1 -22.33 0.62 10.05
C MET A 1 -21.49 0.35 11.28
N THR A 2 -21.17 -0.89 11.57
CA THR A 2 -20.41 -1.24 12.76
C THR A 2 -19.04 -1.75 12.35
N HIS A 3 -17.98 -1.17 12.90
CA HIS A 3 -16.61 -1.59 12.68
C HIS A 3 -16.11 -2.31 13.92
N PHE A 4 -15.45 -3.44 13.71
CA PHE A 4 -14.89 -4.25 14.78
C PHE A 4 -13.38 -4.34 14.60
N TYR A 5 -12.64 -3.96 15.64
CA TYR A 5 -11.19 -4.06 15.69
C TYR A 5 -10.81 -5.15 16.68
N LEU A 6 -10.11 -6.17 16.21
CA LEU A 6 -9.62 -7.24 17.05
C LEU A 6 -8.19 -6.94 17.51
N TYR A 7 -8.02 -6.70 18.78
CA TYR A 7 -6.71 -6.37 19.33
C TYR A 7 -6.30 -7.28 20.48
N ASN A 8 -4.99 -7.39 20.70
CA ASN A 8 -4.42 -8.22 21.76
C ASN A 8 -4.04 -7.41 23.00
N ASN A 9 -3.71 -6.10 22.86
CA ASN A 9 -3.40 -5.17 23.95
C ASN A 9 -3.90 -3.76 23.65
N LYS A 10 -4.31 -2.99 24.69
CA LYS A 10 -4.60 -1.56 24.56
C LYS A 10 -3.32 -0.81 24.15
N THR A 11 -3.22 -0.39 22.91
CA THR A 11 -2.40 0.77 22.54
C THR A 11 -3.24 2.01 22.79
N ALA A 12 -2.67 3.00 23.46
CA ALA A 12 -3.34 4.26 23.73
C ALA A 12 -3.90 4.85 22.41
N THR A 13 -5.16 5.18 22.41
CA THR A 13 -5.78 5.99 21.36
C THR A 13 -5.12 7.37 21.40
N ILE A 14 -4.22 7.62 20.46
CA ILE A 14 -3.79 8.98 20.18
C ILE A 14 -4.92 9.55 19.32
N ASN A 15 -5.71 10.47 19.88
CA ASN A 15 -6.54 11.37 19.10
C ASN A 15 -5.60 12.19 18.22
N MET A 16 -5.41 11.76 16.98
CA MET A 16 -4.70 12.55 15.98
C MET A 16 -5.72 13.52 15.40
N ASP A 17 -5.52 14.78 15.72
CA ASP A 17 -6.12 15.88 14.98
C ASP A 17 -5.70 15.72 13.50
N ASN A 18 -6.66 15.39 12.62
CA ASN A 18 -6.43 15.05 11.21
C ASN A 18 -5.85 16.19 10.36
N SER A 19 -5.52 17.33 10.98
CA SER A 19 -4.93 18.50 10.34
C SER A 19 -3.41 18.44 10.15
N PHE A 20 -2.73 17.42 10.72
CA PHE A 20 -1.26 17.31 10.66
C PHE A 20 -0.81 15.97 10.08
N VAL A 21 0.17 16.03 9.20
CA VAL A 21 0.91 14.87 8.70
C VAL A 21 2.29 14.87 9.36
N TYR A 22 2.68 13.72 9.88
CA TYR A 22 4.04 13.54 10.40
C TYR A 22 4.95 13.10 9.26
N SER A 23 6.02 13.88 9.01
CA SER A 23 7.13 13.44 8.19
C SER A 23 7.91 12.33 8.92
N SER A 24 8.66 11.53 8.18
CA SER A 24 9.57 10.51 8.74
C SER A 24 10.53 11.04 9.80
N ASN A 25 10.72 12.35 9.89
CA ASN A 25 11.59 13.04 10.84
C ASN A 25 10.83 13.64 12.03
N GLY A 26 9.55 13.31 12.23
CA GLY A 26 8.76 13.78 13.38
C GLY A 26 8.33 15.26 13.31
N SER A 27 8.61 15.98 12.21
CA SER A 27 8.11 17.34 12.03
C SER A 27 6.63 17.32 11.63
N ARG A 28 5.81 18.14 12.28
CA ARG A 28 4.40 18.33 11.95
C ARG A 28 4.31 19.22 10.72
N THR A 29 3.94 18.65 9.56
CA THR A 29 3.65 19.41 8.36
C THR A 29 2.12 19.49 8.18
N ARG A 30 1.59 20.70 8.06
CA ARG A 30 0.16 20.92 7.86
C ARG A 30 -0.17 20.62 6.40
N LEU A 31 -1.05 19.66 6.14
CA LEU A 31 -1.63 19.49 4.80
C LEU A 31 -2.45 20.73 4.46
N PHE A 32 -2.13 21.37 3.36
CA PHE A 32 -2.83 22.56 2.92
C PHE A 32 -4.18 22.17 2.34
N SER A 33 -5.24 22.43 3.10
CA SER A 33 -6.59 22.38 2.58
C SER A 33 -6.85 23.68 1.83
N ILE A 34 -7.18 23.59 0.54
CA ILE A 34 -7.40 24.78 -0.31
C ILE A 34 -8.89 25.07 -0.46
N ILE A 35 -9.76 24.10 -0.18
CA ILE A 35 -11.20 24.23 -0.38
C ILE A 35 -11.90 24.40 0.97
N ASN A 36 -12.46 25.60 1.19
CA ASN A 36 -13.18 25.99 2.39
C ASN A 36 -14.70 26.08 2.15
N ILE A 37 -15.45 26.26 3.24
CA ILE A 37 -16.91 26.36 3.20
C ILE A 37 -17.38 27.58 2.40
N ASP A 38 -16.62 28.66 2.40
CA ASP A 38 -16.95 29.94 1.75
C ASP A 38 -16.43 30.07 0.32
N ASP A 39 -15.69 29.04 -0.19
CA ASP A 39 -15.20 29.06 -1.56
C ASP A 39 -16.34 29.04 -2.57
N GLN A 40 -16.09 29.62 -3.75
CA GLN A 40 -17.02 29.62 -4.86
C GLN A 40 -17.29 28.22 -5.40
N GLU A 41 -18.46 28.04 -5.99
CA GLU A 41 -18.89 26.77 -6.56
C GLU A 41 -19.41 26.95 -7.99
N ILE A 42 -19.27 25.93 -8.83
CA ILE A 42 -19.88 25.92 -10.16
C ILE A 42 -21.40 25.72 -10.05
N ASN A 43 -22.12 26.20 -11.04
CA ASN A 43 -23.52 25.82 -11.22
C ASN A 43 -23.61 24.32 -11.56
N GLN A 44 -24.75 23.70 -11.23
CA GLN A 44 -25.02 22.32 -11.62
C GLN A 44 -25.04 22.21 -13.15
N PRO A 45 -24.14 21.41 -13.77
CA PRO A 45 -24.20 21.21 -15.23
C PRO A 45 -25.51 20.53 -15.62
N LYS A 46 -26.20 21.04 -16.66
CA LYS A 46 -27.51 20.55 -17.09
C LYS A 46 -27.48 19.13 -17.65
N GLU A 47 -26.36 18.77 -18.28
CA GLU A 47 -26.17 17.48 -18.95
C GLU A 47 -25.82 16.34 -17.98
N LEU A 48 -25.50 16.68 -16.73
CA LEU A 48 -25.09 15.71 -15.72
C LEU A 48 -26.29 14.96 -15.15
N LYS A 49 -26.32 13.64 -15.23
CA LYS A 49 -27.41 12.82 -14.71
C LYS A 49 -27.47 12.78 -13.18
N LEU A 50 -26.34 13.06 -12.51
CA LEU A 50 -26.22 13.07 -11.06
C LEU A 50 -26.09 14.49 -10.53
N SER A 51 -26.78 14.79 -9.42
CA SER A 51 -26.57 16.05 -8.71
C SER A 51 -25.24 16.06 -7.97
N LEU A 52 -24.45 17.11 -8.20
CA LEU A 52 -23.18 17.29 -7.49
C LEU A 52 -23.41 17.83 -6.08
N PHE A 53 -22.65 17.33 -5.13
CA PHE A 53 -22.58 17.87 -3.79
C PHE A 53 -21.81 19.20 -3.74
N LYS A 54 -22.04 20.01 -2.70
CA LYS A 54 -21.38 21.33 -2.56
C LYS A 54 -19.86 21.23 -2.62
N HIS A 55 -19.25 20.29 -1.87
CA HIS A 55 -17.78 20.11 -1.91
C HIS A 55 -17.27 19.76 -3.31
N GLN A 56 -18.02 18.97 -4.10
CA GLN A 56 -17.64 18.62 -5.47
C GLN A 56 -17.70 19.85 -6.40
N LYS A 57 -18.73 20.66 -6.30
CA LYS A 57 -18.88 21.91 -7.07
C LYS A 57 -17.75 22.89 -6.79
N LYS A 58 -17.37 23.04 -5.51
CA LYS A 58 -16.25 23.88 -5.08
C LYS A 58 -14.91 23.37 -5.60
N ALA A 59 -14.70 22.05 -5.52
CA ALA A 59 -13.48 21.41 -6.04
C ALA A 59 -13.33 21.66 -7.54
N ILE A 60 -14.39 21.48 -8.33
CA ILE A 60 -14.38 21.72 -9.77
C ILE A 60 -14.10 23.20 -10.07
N TRP A 61 -14.74 24.13 -9.37
CA TRP A 61 -14.48 25.55 -9.55
C TRP A 61 -12.99 25.88 -9.35
N LYS A 62 -12.42 25.39 -8.24
CA LYS A 62 -10.99 25.60 -7.92
C LYS A 62 -10.06 24.98 -8.95
N MET A 63 -10.39 23.80 -9.46
CA MET A 63 -9.63 23.15 -10.53
C MET A 63 -9.64 23.94 -11.82
N ILE A 64 -10.78 24.50 -12.22
CA ILE A 64 -10.91 25.36 -13.40
C ILE A 64 -10.06 26.62 -13.24
N GLU A 65 -10.12 27.26 -12.07
CA GLU A 65 -9.29 28.43 -11.77
C GLU A 65 -7.80 28.10 -11.96
N ILE A 66 -7.34 27.00 -11.40
CA ILE A 66 -5.92 26.59 -11.48
C ILE A 66 -5.52 26.21 -12.90
N GLU A 67 -6.34 25.47 -13.64
CA GLU A 67 -6.08 25.13 -15.05
C GLU A 67 -5.98 26.35 -15.94
N ASN A 68 -6.76 27.41 -15.66
CA ASN A 68 -6.79 28.62 -16.46
C ASN A 68 -5.68 29.61 -16.10
N THR A 69 -5.26 29.63 -14.82
CA THR A 69 -4.28 30.60 -14.32
C THR A 69 -2.88 30.02 -14.14
N HIS A 70 -2.75 28.71 -14.04
CA HIS A 70 -1.53 28.00 -13.63
C HIS A 70 -0.95 28.48 -12.29
N LYS A 71 -1.83 28.99 -11.37
CA LYS A 71 -1.44 29.58 -10.10
C LYS A 71 -2.25 29.02 -8.96
N ILE A 72 -1.60 28.80 -7.84
CA ILE A 72 -2.22 28.49 -6.55
C ILE A 72 -1.71 29.52 -5.55
N VAL A 73 -2.62 30.32 -4.99
CA VAL A 73 -2.27 31.37 -4.03
C VAL A 73 -2.71 30.96 -2.64
N ARG A 74 -1.80 31.02 -1.68
CA ARG A 74 -2.01 30.76 -0.26
C ARG A 74 -1.80 32.05 0.51
N LYS A 75 -2.90 32.77 0.74
CA LYS A 75 -2.89 34.06 1.43
C LYS A 75 -2.43 33.94 2.89
N ASP A 76 -2.80 32.86 3.56
CA ASP A 76 -2.48 32.56 4.96
C ASP A 76 -0.98 32.44 5.25
N ILE A 77 -0.19 32.03 4.28
CA ILE A 77 1.26 31.89 4.38
C ILE A 77 2.01 32.82 3.41
N ASN A 78 1.29 33.71 2.74
CA ASN A 78 1.84 34.64 1.73
C ASN A 78 2.72 33.94 0.68
N ARG A 79 2.19 32.86 0.05
CA ARG A 79 2.89 32.09 -0.96
C ARG A 79 2.05 31.92 -2.23
N GLU A 80 2.71 31.97 -3.40
CA GLU A 80 2.16 31.65 -4.70
C GLU A 80 2.93 30.48 -5.30
N LEU A 81 2.23 29.43 -5.74
CA LEU A 81 2.79 28.36 -6.54
C LEU A 81 2.37 28.54 -8.00
N ARG A 82 3.33 28.55 -8.92
CA ARG A 82 3.09 28.45 -10.37
C ARG A 82 3.35 27.02 -10.81
N THR A 83 2.33 26.40 -11.38
CA THR A 83 2.35 24.96 -11.66
C THR A 83 1.52 24.61 -12.87
N ASN A 84 1.89 23.53 -13.56
CA ASN A 84 1.07 22.87 -14.58
C ASN A 84 0.55 21.51 -14.11
N PHE A 85 0.53 21.28 -12.82
CA PHE A 85 -0.11 20.10 -12.22
C PHE A 85 -0.77 20.43 -10.90
N GLY A 86 -1.73 19.58 -10.51
CA GLY A 86 -2.37 19.59 -9.21
C GLY A 86 -2.54 18.17 -8.65
N ILE A 87 -2.70 18.06 -7.33
CA ILE A 87 -2.98 16.81 -6.63
C ILE A 87 -4.35 16.93 -5.98
N TYR A 88 -5.37 16.28 -6.56
CA TYR A 88 -6.71 16.27 -5.98
C TYR A 88 -6.86 15.14 -4.99
N SER A 89 -7.12 15.48 -3.72
CA SER A 89 -6.99 14.55 -2.61
C SER A 89 -8.12 14.59 -1.59
N ASP A 90 -9.36 14.64 -2.03
CA ASP A 90 -10.50 14.46 -1.13
C ASP A 90 -10.55 13.03 -0.58
N LYS A 91 -11.19 12.86 0.58
CA LYS A 91 -11.30 11.57 1.26
C LYS A 91 -11.93 10.48 0.37
N VAL A 92 -11.67 9.23 0.72
CA VAL A 92 -12.30 8.08 0.04
C VAL A 92 -13.82 8.20 0.13
N GLY A 93 -14.50 7.90 -0.98
CA GLY A 93 -15.97 7.98 -1.04
C GLY A 93 -16.53 9.37 -1.34
N SER A 94 -15.72 10.43 -1.44
CA SER A 94 -16.17 11.81 -1.79
C SER A 94 -16.65 11.97 -3.24
N GLY A 95 -16.42 10.97 -4.11
CA GLY A 95 -16.79 11.03 -5.52
C GLY A 95 -15.73 11.68 -6.41
N LYS A 96 -14.43 11.54 -6.09
CA LYS A 96 -13.32 12.09 -6.88
C LYS A 96 -13.41 11.81 -8.37
N THR A 97 -13.77 10.58 -8.77
CA THR A 97 -13.95 10.19 -10.17
C THR A 97 -15.01 11.04 -10.86
N LEU A 98 -16.15 11.29 -10.18
CA LEU A 98 -17.22 12.13 -10.71
C LEU A 98 -16.78 13.59 -10.84
N VAL A 99 -16.03 14.12 -9.88
CA VAL A 99 -15.45 15.47 -9.93
C VAL A 99 -14.55 15.62 -11.15
N MET A 100 -13.63 14.68 -11.37
CA MET A 100 -12.73 14.70 -12.52
C MET A 100 -13.49 14.56 -13.86
N ALA A 101 -14.45 13.64 -13.93
CA ALA A 101 -15.27 13.47 -15.12
C ALA A 101 -16.10 14.75 -15.43
N THR A 102 -16.64 15.39 -14.39
CA THR A 102 -17.36 16.66 -14.58
C THR A 102 -16.44 17.80 -14.99
N LEU A 103 -15.20 17.86 -14.45
CA LEU A 103 -14.20 18.84 -14.89
C LEU A 103 -13.97 18.73 -16.40
N LEU A 104 -13.91 17.52 -16.96
CA LEU A 104 -13.74 17.31 -18.41
C LEU A 104 -14.93 17.82 -19.24
N ASN A 105 -16.12 17.79 -18.67
CA ASN A 105 -17.32 18.31 -19.34
C ASN A 105 -17.37 19.84 -19.33
N VAL A 106 -17.08 20.46 -18.17
CA VAL A 106 -17.25 21.92 -17.99
C VAL A 106 -16.02 22.72 -18.43
N ASN A 107 -14.82 22.13 -18.41
CA ASN A 107 -13.59 22.74 -18.91
C ASN A 107 -12.89 21.79 -19.88
N LYS A 108 -13.34 21.78 -21.14
CA LYS A 108 -12.84 20.84 -22.16
C LYS A 108 -11.35 20.97 -22.41
N ASN A 109 -10.84 22.21 -22.43
CA ASN A 109 -9.44 22.50 -22.72
C ASN A 109 -8.86 23.41 -21.63
N PRO A 110 -7.87 22.94 -20.86
CA PRO A 110 -7.11 23.81 -19.95
C PRO A 110 -6.34 24.86 -20.77
N SER A 111 -6.03 26.00 -20.16
CA SER A 111 -5.15 26.97 -20.78
C SER A 111 -3.80 26.37 -21.12
N PRO A 112 -3.18 26.71 -22.26
CA PRO A 112 -1.87 26.22 -22.60
C PRO A 112 -0.84 26.58 -21.53
N ALA A 113 0.00 25.61 -21.16
CA ALA A 113 1.08 25.87 -20.21
C ALA A 113 2.08 26.88 -20.81
N TYR A 114 2.12 28.08 -20.26
CA TYR A 114 3.10 29.09 -20.66
C TYR A 114 4.46 28.82 -19.98
N ILE A 115 5.52 29.37 -20.59
CA ILE A 115 6.86 29.30 -20.02
C ILE A 115 6.85 30.12 -18.73
N LEU A 116 6.95 29.45 -17.60
CA LEU A 116 7.00 30.11 -16.29
C LEU A 116 8.31 30.90 -16.19
N PRO A 117 8.28 32.14 -15.70
CA PRO A 117 9.49 32.95 -15.55
C PRO A 117 10.51 32.27 -14.65
N GLN A 118 11.79 32.40 -14.97
CA GLN A 118 12.89 31.77 -14.26
C GLN A 118 13.18 32.41 -12.88
N GLN A 119 12.65 33.60 -12.61
CA GLN A 119 12.87 34.28 -11.34
C GLN A 119 11.92 33.74 -10.27
N VAL A 120 12.45 32.96 -9.37
CA VAL A 120 11.80 32.52 -8.15
C VAL A 120 12.11 33.55 -7.07
N THR A 121 11.07 34.14 -6.48
CA THR A 121 11.18 35.01 -5.33
C THR A 121 10.87 34.24 -4.04
N ASN A 122 11.17 34.81 -2.87
CA ASN A 122 10.81 34.19 -1.59
C ASN A 122 9.29 33.92 -1.41
N HIS A 123 8.43 34.55 -2.24
CA HIS A 123 6.98 34.40 -2.19
C HIS A 123 6.41 33.57 -3.36
N VAL A 124 7.14 33.44 -4.47
CA VAL A 124 6.71 32.74 -5.67
C VAL A 124 7.55 31.49 -5.86
N MET A 125 6.92 30.34 -5.79
CA MET A 125 7.52 29.04 -6.03
C MET A 125 7.11 28.52 -7.40
N VAL A 126 7.95 27.74 -8.04
CA VAL A 126 7.67 27.12 -9.33
C VAL A 126 7.85 25.62 -9.23
N SER A 127 6.79 24.87 -9.57
CA SER A 127 6.87 23.42 -9.68
C SER A 127 6.10 22.97 -10.92
N ARG A 128 6.72 22.16 -11.77
CA ARG A 128 6.12 21.78 -13.05
C ARG A 128 6.52 20.38 -13.50
N ILE A 129 5.64 19.76 -14.28
CA ILE A 129 5.90 18.49 -14.96
C ILE A 129 6.51 18.78 -16.33
N GLY A 130 7.68 18.21 -16.55
CA GLY A 130 8.38 18.24 -17.82
C GLY A 130 9.19 19.52 -18.08
N ASP A 131 10.15 19.43 -19.00
CA ASP A 131 10.97 20.55 -19.44
C ASP A 131 10.39 21.16 -20.73
N ASN A 132 10.02 22.42 -20.68
CA ASN A 132 9.48 23.16 -21.84
C ASN A 132 10.57 23.86 -22.67
N ARG A 133 11.85 23.55 -22.44
CA ARG A 133 12.92 24.21 -23.17
C ARG A 133 13.03 23.70 -24.60
N ARG A 134 12.71 24.56 -25.58
CA ARG A 134 13.06 24.48 -27.00
C ARG A 134 12.66 23.27 -27.85
N ASN A 135 11.69 22.47 -27.44
CA ASN A 135 11.20 21.38 -28.28
C ASN A 135 9.83 21.74 -28.89
N THR A 136 9.71 21.61 -30.17
CA THR A 136 8.41 21.62 -30.87
C THR A 136 7.69 20.34 -30.54
N TYR A 137 6.57 20.46 -29.81
CA TYR A 137 5.68 19.35 -29.52
C TYR A 137 4.46 19.42 -30.40
N PHE A 138 4.03 18.29 -30.92
CA PHE A 138 2.72 18.15 -31.52
C PHE A 138 1.66 18.07 -30.42
N ASN A 139 0.68 18.97 -30.44
CA ASN A 139 -0.33 19.05 -29.39
C ASN A 139 -1.56 18.23 -29.79
N ILE A 140 -1.81 17.13 -29.06
CA ILE A 140 -3.03 16.34 -29.20
C ILE A 140 -4.11 16.96 -28.33
N LYS A 141 -5.12 17.54 -28.95
CA LYS A 141 -6.21 18.29 -28.29
C LYS A 141 -7.22 17.37 -27.60
N THR A 142 -6.75 16.49 -26.72
CA THR A 142 -7.61 15.61 -25.91
C THR A 142 -7.00 15.33 -24.54
N THR A 143 -7.78 14.69 -23.66
CA THR A 143 -7.35 14.26 -22.33
C THR A 143 -6.97 12.79 -22.33
N LEU A 144 -5.82 12.48 -21.72
CA LEU A 144 -5.37 11.12 -21.41
C LEU A 144 -5.62 10.80 -19.95
N ILE A 145 -6.39 9.75 -19.66
CA ILE A 145 -6.70 9.29 -18.31
C ILE A 145 -6.02 7.94 -18.07
N ILE A 146 -5.09 7.89 -17.12
CA ILE A 146 -4.34 6.69 -16.76
C ILE A 146 -4.84 6.20 -15.39
N VAL A 147 -5.34 4.97 -15.34
CA VAL A 147 -5.94 4.40 -14.12
C VAL A 147 -5.38 3.01 -13.80
N PRO A 148 -5.40 2.58 -12.54
CA PRO A 148 -5.17 1.18 -12.20
C PRO A 148 -6.11 0.26 -12.98
N HIS A 149 -5.61 -0.90 -13.41
CA HIS A 149 -6.41 -1.84 -14.23
C HIS A 149 -7.76 -2.18 -13.61
N GLY A 150 -7.82 -2.35 -12.29
CA GLY A 150 -9.07 -2.66 -11.58
C GLY A 150 -10.11 -1.53 -11.56
N LEU A 151 -9.71 -0.28 -11.86
CA LEU A 151 -10.59 0.90 -11.84
C LEU A 151 -11.16 1.27 -13.20
N ILE A 152 -10.68 0.69 -14.29
CA ILE A 152 -11.00 1.11 -15.65
C ILE A 152 -12.51 1.08 -15.94
N ASN A 153 -13.22 0.05 -15.48
CA ASN A 153 -14.66 -0.08 -15.68
C ASN A 153 -15.47 0.93 -14.84
N GLN A 154 -14.98 1.27 -13.63
CA GLN A 154 -15.60 2.31 -12.82
C GLN A 154 -15.49 3.68 -13.49
N TRP A 155 -14.32 4.02 -13.99
CA TRP A 155 -14.08 5.25 -14.72
C TRP A 155 -14.92 5.33 -16.01
N GLU A 156 -14.94 4.26 -16.79
CA GLU A 156 -15.77 4.17 -18.01
C GLU A 156 -17.25 4.42 -17.71
N ASN A 157 -17.80 3.75 -16.69
CA ASN A 157 -19.19 3.95 -16.30
C ASN A 157 -19.47 5.39 -15.89
N THR A 158 -18.59 6.03 -15.11
CA THR A 158 -18.76 7.43 -14.70
C THR A 158 -18.68 8.37 -15.90
N LEU A 159 -17.67 8.20 -16.76
CA LEU A 159 -17.48 9.07 -17.93
C LEU A 159 -18.66 8.97 -18.91
N ILE A 160 -19.12 7.76 -19.23
CA ILE A 160 -20.16 7.53 -20.23
C ILE A 160 -21.57 7.68 -19.63
N LYS A 161 -21.86 6.97 -18.51
CA LYS A 161 -23.24 6.88 -18.01
C LYS A 161 -23.66 8.09 -17.19
N ASP A 162 -22.73 8.60 -16.35
CA ASP A 162 -23.06 9.67 -15.42
C ASP A 162 -22.87 11.06 -16.04
N VAL A 163 -21.84 11.22 -16.92
CA VAL A 163 -21.47 12.52 -17.51
C VAL A 163 -21.77 12.59 -19.01
N GLY A 164 -21.83 11.47 -19.73
CA GLY A 164 -22.17 11.44 -21.17
C GLY A 164 -21.01 11.81 -22.10
N LEU A 165 -19.75 11.57 -21.69
CA LEU A 165 -18.56 11.88 -22.47
C LEU A 165 -18.27 10.80 -23.52
N ASN A 166 -17.75 11.22 -24.68
CA ASN A 166 -17.23 10.31 -25.70
C ASN A 166 -15.80 9.91 -25.33
N ILE A 167 -15.57 8.61 -25.15
CA ILE A 167 -14.27 8.07 -24.72
C ILE A 167 -13.82 6.90 -25.60
N GLN A 168 -12.51 6.76 -25.73
CA GLN A 168 -11.85 5.56 -26.26
C GLN A 168 -11.19 4.79 -25.12
N LYS A 169 -11.76 3.62 -24.77
CA LYS A 169 -11.18 2.74 -23.75
C LYS A 169 -10.09 1.87 -24.34
N VAL A 170 -8.95 1.78 -23.63
CA VAL A 170 -7.77 1.01 -24.04
C VAL A 170 -7.35 0.05 -22.93
N ASN A 171 -7.75 -1.23 -23.05
CA ASN A 171 -7.47 -2.26 -22.07
C ASN A 171 -6.83 -3.54 -22.65
N THR A 172 -6.54 -3.57 -23.95
CA THR A 172 -5.86 -4.67 -24.64
C THR A 172 -4.75 -4.14 -25.55
N LYS A 173 -3.77 -4.99 -25.88
CA LYS A 173 -2.67 -4.62 -26.80
C LYS A 173 -3.18 -4.21 -28.18
N ARG A 174 -4.21 -4.91 -28.71
CA ARG A 174 -4.83 -4.56 -30.00
C ARG A 174 -5.38 -3.12 -30.00
N MET A 175 -6.04 -2.72 -28.91
CA MET A 175 -6.55 -1.34 -28.76
C MET A 175 -5.41 -0.33 -28.63
N VAL A 176 -4.27 -0.70 -28.06
CA VAL A 176 -3.06 0.16 -28.04
C VAL A 176 -2.58 0.42 -29.47
N SER A 177 -2.41 -0.62 -30.29
CA SER A 177 -1.98 -0.47 -31.68
C SER A 177 -2.97 0.35 -32.52
N GLN A 178 -4.28 0.17 -32.28
CA GLN A 178 -5.32 1.00 -32.92
C GLN A 178 -5.17 2.48 -32.52
N LEU A 179 -5.08 2.79 -31.22
CA LEU A 179 -4.88 4.16 -30.72
C LEU A 179 -3.65 4.82 -31.34
N ILE A 180 -2.55 4.09 -31.47
CA ILE A 180 -1.33 4.63 -32.09
C ILE A 180 -1.58 4.97 -33.56
N ASN A 181 -2.31 4.14 -34.30
CA ASN A 181 -2.67 4.43 -35.68
C ASN A 181 -3.60 5.65 -35.80
N ASP A 182 -4.57 5.78 -34.89
CA ASP A 182 -5.47 6.94 -34.83
C ASP A 182 -4.68 8.23 -34.59
N ILE A 183 -3.72 8.20 -33.64
CA ILE A 183 -2.83 9.33 -33.38
C ILE A 183 -1.94 9.66 -34.59
N LYS A 184 -1.39 8.65 -35.27
CA LYS A 184 -0.58 8.86 -36.48
C LYS A 184 -1.38 9.54 -37.58
N ASN A 185 -2.60 9.06 -37.81
CA ASN A 185 -3.52 9.63 -38.79
C ASN A 185 -3.89 11.08 -38.44
N TYR A 186 -4.20 11.34 -37.19
CA TYR A 186 -4.49 12.68 -36.68
C TYR A 186 -3.31 13.65 -36.92
N ILE A 187 -2.09 13.22 -36.57
CA ILE A 187 -0.87 14.03 -36.80
C ILE A 187 -0.65 14.31 -38.26
N LYS A 188 -0.83 13.32 -39.16
CA LYS A 188 -0.68 13.48 -40.59
C LYS A 188 -1.70 14.47 -41.14
N MET A 189 -2.97 14.35 -40.76
CA MET A 189 -4.05 15.24 -41.19
C MET A 189 -3.84 16.70 -40.75
N GLU A 190 -3.39 16.91 -39.48
CA GLU A 190 -3.10 18.27 -38.98
C GLU A 190 -1.84 18.88 -39.61
N SER A 191 -0.91 18.06 -40.10
CA SER A 191 0.31 18.53 -40.82
C SER A 191 0.04 18.90 -42.28
N ASP A 192 -0.98 18.30 -42.91
CA ASP A 192 -1.37 18.56 -44.30
C ASP A 192 -2.32 19.76 -44.35
N ALA A 193 -1.75 20.98 -44.31
CA ALA A 193 -2.48 22.26 -44.30
C ALA A 193 -3.37 22.51 -45.55
N SER A 194 -3.38 21.61 -46.54
CA SER A 194 -4.13 21.73 -47.79
C SER A 194 -5.50 21.01 -47.77
N SER A 195 -5.82 20.23 -46.74
CA SER A 195 -7.09 19.51 -46.70
C SER A 195 -8.18 20.35 -46.02
N SER A 196 -9.22 20.71 -46.76
CA SER A 196 -10.47 21.31 -46.24
C SER A 196 -11.33 20.33 -45.42
N THR A 197 -10.84 19.15 -45.13
CA THR A 197 -11.53 18.10 -44.35
C THR A 197 -11.53 18.47 -42.86
N GLN A 198 -12.71 18.53 -42.29
CA GLN A 198 -12.90 18.72 -40.87
C GLN A 198 -12.30 17.52 -40.12
N ILE A 199 -11.21 17.72 -39.36
CA ILE A 199 -10.53 16.67 -38.60
C ILE A 199 -11.40 16.33 -37.40
N GLU A 200 -11.85 15.07 -37.29
CA GLU A 200 -12.56 14.63 -36.10
C GLU A 200 -11.63 14.65 -34.88
N PRO A 201 -12.08 15.23 -33.76
CA PRO A 201 -11.28 15.28 -32.55
C PRO A 201 -11.09 13.87 -31.97
N ILE A 202 -9.87 13.58 -31.55
CA ILE A 202 -9.59 12.32 -30.81
C ILE A 202 -10.43 12.30 -29.54
N PRO A 203 -11.22 11.24 -29.27
CA PRO A 203 -11.98 11.11 -28.04
C PRO A 203 -11.09 11.14 -26.80
N ILE A 204 -11.68 11.35 -25.62
CA ILE A 204 -10.97 11.21 -24.35
C ILE A 204 -10.45 9.78 -24.24
N ILE A 205 -9.17 9.61 -23.96
CA ILE A 205 -8.53 8.30 -23.89
C ILE A 205 -8.51 7.82 -22.45
N LEU A 206 -9.16 6.67 -22.18
CA LEU A 206 -9.12 5.97 -20.91
C LEU A 206 -8.26 4.72 -21.03
N ILE A 207 -7.08 4.71 -20.41
CA ILE A 207 -6.10 3.63 -20.52
C ILE A 207 -5.71 3.07 -19.16
N SER A 208 -5.55 1.73 -19.06
CA SER A 208 -5.02 1.13 -17.84
C SER A 208 -3.49 1.34 -17.73
N ASN A 209 -2.99 1.40 -16.51
CA ASN A 209 -1.55 1.53 -16.22
C ASN A 209 -0.69 0.46 -16.91
N THR A 210 -1.20 -0.76 -17.07
CA THR A 210 -0.51 -1.86 -17.77
C THR A 210 -0.44 -1.62 -19.27
N MET A 211 -1.53 -1.17 -19.88
CA MET A 211 -1.58 -0.86 -21.31
C MET A 211 -0.84 0.44 -21.64
N PHE A 212 -0.80 1.40 -20.73
CA PHE A 212 -0.02 2.62 -20.90
C PHE A 212 1.48 2.33 -21.06
N ARG A 213 2.02 1.32 -20.39
CA ARG A 213 3.42 0.91 -20.59
C ARG A 213 3.67 0.45 -22.03
N HIS A 214 2.77 -0.36 -22.59
CA HIS A 214 2.86 -0.80 -23.99
C HIS A 214 2.71 0.38 -24.96
N PHE A 215 1.70 1.22 -24.74
CA PHE A 215 1.50 2.43 -25.51
C PHE A 215 2.75 3.32 -25.53
N ASN A 216 3.32 3.58 -24.36
CA ASN A 216 4.52 4.41 -24.25
C ASN A 216 5.73 3.80 -24.97
N SER A 217 5.93 2.49 -24.88
CA SER A 217 7.02 1.77 -25.55
C SER A 217 6.89 1.88 -27.08
N GLU A 218 5.71 1.61 -27.63
CA GLU A 218 5.47 1.71 -29.08
C GLU A 218 5.53 3.16 -29.58
N CYS A 219 5.01 4.11 -28.81
CA CYS A 219 5.13 5.53 -29.13
C CYS A 219 6.59 6.01 -29.14
N TYR A 220 7.39 5.55 -28.15
CA TYR A 220 8.80 5.95 -28.08
C TYR A 220 9.57 5.55 -29.34
N GLU A 221 9.36 4.35 -29.87
CA GLU A 221 9.97 3.90 -31.11
C GLU A 221 9.53 4.78 -32.31
N TYR A 222 8.23 5.08 -32.40
CA TYR A 222 7.70 5.95 -33.45
C TYR A 222 8.31 7.37 -33.39
N TYR A 223 8.42 7.94 -32.19
CA TYR A 223 8.96 9.29 -32.00
C TYR A 223 10.46 9.36 -32.23
N ARG A 224 11.19 8.29 -31.88
CA ARG A 224 12.62 8.19 -32.15
C ARG A 224 12.92 8.26 -33.65
N VAL A 225 12.11 7.55 -34.45
CA VAL A 225 12.29 7.50 -35.90
C VAL A 225 11.89 8.81 -36.58
N ASN A 226 10.79 9.44 -36.15
CA ASN A 226 10.22 10.62 -36.78
C ASN A 226 10.60 11.94 -36.09
N SER A 227 11.44 11.93 -35.07
CA SER A 227 11.81 13.10 -34.25
C SER A 227 10.62 13.88 -33.68
N LEU A 228 9.46 13.23 -33.58
CA LEU A 228 8.20 13.83 -33.20
C LEU A 228 7.95 13.66 -31.71
N LYS A 229 7.60 14.74 -31.03
CA LYS A 229 7.25 14.71 -29.59
C LYS A 229 5.79 15.11 -29.41
N ILE A 230 5.03 14.32 -28.65
CA ILE A 230 3.63 14.64 -28.36
C ILE A 230 3.48 15.32 -26.99
N LYS A 231 2.48 16.20 -26.96
CA LYS A 231 1.97 16.84 -25.76
C LYS A 231 0.44 16.69 -25.72
N TRP A 232 -0.11 16.38 -24.57
CA TRP A 232 -1.55 16.26 -24.33
C TRP A 232 -2.12 17.58 -23.80
N ASN A 233 -3.37 17.89 -24.08
CA ASN A 233 -4.03 19.02 -23.40
C ASN A 233 -4.09 18.77 -21.90
N ARG A 234 -4.54 17.59 -21.50
CA ARG A 234 -4.63 17.21 -20.09
C ARG A 234 -4.22 15.75 -19.90
N ILE A 235 -3.58 15.50 -18.77
CA ILE A 235 -3.35 14.14 -18.27
C ILE A 235 -3.99 14.01 -16.90
N ILE A 236 -4.70 12.91 -16.64
CA ILE A 236 -5.23 12.55 -15.33
C ILE A 236 -4.63 11.20 -14.96
N ILE A 237 -4.06 11.11 -13.76
CA ILE A 237 -3.46 9.87 -13.24
C ILE A 237 -4.12 9.55 -11.90
N ASP A 238 -4.91 8.47 -11.88
CA ASP A 238 -5.59 8.02 -10.66
C ASP A 238 -4.72 7.04 -9.87
N GLU A 239 -4.64 7.22 -8.55
CA GLU A 239 -3.85 6.44 -7.58
C GLU A 239 -2.39 6.19 -8.05
N PRO A 240 -1.62 7.24 -8.41
CA PRO A 240 -0.29 7.12 -9.03
C PRO A 240 0.72 6.37 -8.16
N HIS A 241 0.55 6.35 -6.85
CA HIS A 241 1.41 5.63 -5.92
C HIS A 241 1.28 4.10 -6.02
N THR A 242 0.26 3.57 -6.69
CA THR A 242 0.02 2.11 -6.80
C THR A 242 0.78 1.44 -7.94
N PHE A 243 1.34 2.22 -8.89
CA PHE A 243 2.03 1.69 -10.08
C PHE A 243 3.26 2.52 -10.47
N VAL A 244 3.98 2.10 -11.51
CA VAL A 244 5.15 2.80 -12.04
C VAL A 244 4.88 3.19 -13.48
N LEU A 245 5.16 4.45 -13.83
CA LEU A 245 5.13 4.95 -15.20
C LEU A 245 6.53 5.37 -15.66
N PRO A 246 6.79 5.33 -16.97
CA PRO A 246 8.01 5.90 -17.54
C PRO A 246 7.94 7.44 -17.46
N GLY A 247 8.85 8.04 -16.67
CA GLY A 247 8.77 9.46 -16.29
C GLY A 247 8.93 10.47 -17.46
N ASN A 248 9.65 10.08 -18.51
CA ASN A 248 9.98 11.01 -19.62
C ASN A 248 8.86 11.23 -20.64
N SER A 249 7.77 10.48 -20.56
CA SER A 249 6.73 10.44 -21.61
C SER A 249 5.50 11.31 -21.33
N LEU A 250 5.41 11.90 -20.15
CA LEU A 250 4.24 12.66 -19.75
C LEU A 250 4.45 14.15 -19.99
N LYS A 251 3.92 14.66 -21.09
CA LYS A 251 3.89 16.10 -21.43
C LYS A 251 2.45 16.53 -21.65
N SER A 252 2.01 17.55 -20.93
CA SER A 252 0.66 18.10 -21.04
C SER A 252 0.63 19.59 -20.73
N ASP A 253 -0.45 20.26 -21.11
CA ASP A 253 -0.73 21.60 -20.64
C ASP A 253 -1.04 21.59 -19.15
N PHE A 254 -1.84 20.62 -18.68
CA PHE A 254 -2.09 20.40 -17.26
C PHE A 254 -2.13 18.90 -16.91
N CYS A 255 -1.66 18.56 -15.70
CA CYS A 255 -1.69 17.20 -15.18
C CYS A 255 -2.37 17.15 -13.81
N TRP A 256 -3.34 16.26 -13.65
CA TRP A 256 -3.97 15.97 -12.36
C TRP A 256 -3.53 14.61 -11.82
N PHE A 257 -3.01 14.62 -10.62
CA PHE A 257 -2.88 13.42 -9.81
C PHE A 257 -4.10 13.29 -8.90
N VAL A 258 -4.74 12.15 -8.90
CA VAL A 258 -5.94 11.89 -8.09
C VAL A 258 -5.62 10.78 -7.09
N CYS A 259 -5.80 11.04 -5.79
CA CYS A 259 -5.58 10.05 -4.74
C CYS A 259 -6.34 10.45 -3.47
N ALA A 260 -6.45 9.53 -2.51
CA ALA A 260 -6.97 9.86 -1.19
C ALA A 260 -5.84 10.17 -0.19
N THR A 261 -4.62 9.80 -0.52
CA THR A 261 -3.43 9.83 0.34
C THR A 261 -2.30 10.61 -0.34
N PRO A 262 -2.31 11.97 -0.27
CA PRO A 262 -1.35 12.80 -0.98
C PRO A 262 0.10 12.58 -0.53
N ASN A 263 0.30 12.13 0.71
CA ASN A 263 1.64 11.83 1.23
C ASN A 263 2.33 10.68 0.47
N ASP A 264 1.56 9.69 0.01
CA ASP A 264 2.08 8.57 -0.79
C ASP A 264 2.63 9.05 -2.14
N ILE A 265 2.22 10.23 -2.58
CA ILE A 265 2.74 10.89 -3.77
C ILE A 265 3.90 11.83 -3.41
N LEU A 266 3.67 12.77 -2.48
CA LEU A 266 4.60 13.83 -2.11
C LEU A 266 5.92 13.30 -1.54
N TYR A 267 5.84 12.24 -0.74
CA TYR A 267 6.99 11.64 -0.05
C TYR A 267 7.31 10.23 -0.54
N SER A 268 6.88 9.91 -1.77
CA SER A 268 7.12 8.62 -2.39
C SER A 268 8.61 8.35 -2.56
N ASN A 269 9.03 7.13 -2.23
CA ASN A 269 10.37 6.63 -2.59
C ASN A 269 10.45 6.20 -4.07
N ARG A 270 9.38 6.28 -4.83
CA ARG A 270 9.33 5.90 -6.25
C ARG A 270 10.01 6.95 -7.11
N GLN A 271 11.09 6.58 -7.74
CA GLN A 271 11.93 7.47 -8.55
C GLN A 271 11.13 8.20 -9.65
N TRP A 272 10.17 7.55 -10.29
CA TRP A 272 9.38 8.15 -11.36
C TRP A 272 8.48 9.31 -10.86
N LEU A 273 7.88 9.18 -9.66
CA LEU A 273 7.09 10.27 -9.06
C LEU A 273 7.96 11.45 -8.67
N ARG A 274 9.12 11.19 -8.05
CA ARG A 274 10.10 12.23 -7.73
C ARG A 274 10.57 12.97 -8.99
N TYR A 275 10.86 12.22 -10.05
CA TYR A 275 11.29 12.78 -11.32
C TYR A 275 10.22 13.68 -11.95
N ILE A 276 8.96 13.22 -11.99
CA ILE A 276 7.84 14.00 -12.59
C ILE A 276 7.58 15.28 -11.78
N MET A 277 7.61 15.22 -10.47
CA MET A 277 7.32 16.36 -9.58
C MET A 277 8.51 17.27 -9.29
N GLY A 278 9.65 17.09 -9.99
CA GLY A 278 10.81 17.98 -9.86
C GLY A 278 11.56 17.84 -8.54
N GLY A 279 11.94 16.62 -8.14
CA GLY A 279 12.44 16.20 -6.85
C GLY A 279 13.84 16.65 -6.39
N GLU A 280 14.39 17.76 -6.89
CA GLU A 280 15.74 18.24 -6.50
C GLU A 280 15.76 19.47 -5.56
N TYR A 281 14.62 19.86 -4.98
CA TYR A 281 14.59 21.03 -4.08
C TYR A 281 14.87 20.64 -2.62
N TYR A 282 16.12 20.23 -2.32
CA TYR A 282 16.56 19.84 -0.98
C TYR A 282 16.91 21.02 -0.05
N TYR A 283 16.76 22.28 -0.49
CA TYR A 283 17.26 23.44 0.26
C TYR A 283 16.22 24.20 1.07
N GLU A 284 14.94 23.92 0.92
CA GLU A 284 13.90 24.58 1.72
C GLU A 284 13.21 23.61 2.69
N ARG A 285 12.87 24.11 3.88
CA ARG A 285 12.14 23.37 4.92
C ARG A 285 10.73 22.93 4.51
N MET A 286 10.26 23.31 3.33
CA MET A 286 8.94 23.04 2.79
C MET A 286 9.04 22.50 1.36
N ASN A 287 8.35 21.38 1.09
CA ASN A 287 8.22 20.85 -0.27
C ASN A 287 7.20 21.72 -1.04
N PRO A 288 7.60 22.43 -2.13
CA PRO A 288 6.68 23.28 -2.89
C PRO A 288 5.48 22.51 -3.44
N ASN A 289 5.62 21.21 -3.69
CA ASN A 289 4.55 20.36 -4.18
C ASN A 289 3.39 20.19 -3.18
N GLU A 290 3.60 20.48 -1.89
CA GLU A 290 2.52 20.48 -0.89
C GLU A 290 1.46 21.55 -1.22
N LEU A 291 1.88 22.68 -1.82
CA LEU A 291 0.95 23.72 -2.26
C LEU A 291 0.09 23.28 -3.45
N ALA A 292 0.50 22.26 -4.21
CA ALA A 292 -0.28 21.72 -5.31
C ALA A 292 -1.42 20.79 -4.86
N VAL A 293 -1.52 20.48 -3.57
CA VAL A 293 -2.58 19.62 -3.03
C VAL A 293 -3.87 20.40 -2.89
N ILE A 294 -4.92 19.91 -3.58
CA ILE A 294 -6.28 20.40 -3.48
C ILE A 294 -7.09 19.38 -2.69
N LYS A 295 -7.59 19.82 -1.56
CA LYS A 295 -8.36 18.98 -0.65
C LYS A 295 -9.45 19.81 0.02
N SER A 296 -10.65 19.27 0.04
CA SER A 296 -11.74 19.82 0.84
C SER A 296 -11.52 19.50 2.32
N GLU A 297 -11.85 20.41 3.20
CA GLU A 297 -11.86 20.13 4.63
C GLU A 297 -12.87 19.01 4.95
N ASN A 298 -12.53 18.16 5.90
CA ASN A 298 -13.35 16.98 6.23
C ASN A 298 -14.78 17.36 6.62
N HIS A 299 -14.96 18.45 7.37
CA HIS A 299 -16.29 18.92 7.79
C HIS A 299 -17.14 19.38 6.59
N VAL A 300 -16.56 19.98 5.55
CA VAL A 300 -17.26 20.39 4.31
C VAL A 300 -17.79 19.16 3.56
N ILE A 301 -16.97 18.11 3.49
CA ILE A 301 -17.39 16.84 2.86
C ILE A 301 -18.49 16.17 3.69
N GLU A 302 -18.35 16.10 5.01
CA GLU A 302 -19.30 15.46 5.91
C GLU A 302 -20.67 16.15 5.91
N GLN A 303 -20.69 17.48 5.96
CA GLN A 303 -21.92 18.26 5.81
C GLN A 303 -22.59 18.04 4.44
N SER A 304 -21.79 17.92 3.37
CA SER A 304 -22.30 17.69 2.03
C SER A 304 -22.89 16.29 1.84
N LEU A 305 -22.23 15.26 2.36
CA LEU A 305 -22.57 13.86 2.09
C LEU A 305 -23.68 13.32 3.01
N ARG A 306 -23.85 13.90 4.19
CA ARG A 306 -24.78 13.41 5.22
C ARG A 306 -24.65 11.89 5.46
N LEU A 307 -23.42 11.37 5.44
CA LEU A 307 -23.18 9.95 5.66
C LEU A 307 -23.60 9.58 7.09
N PRO A 308 -24.32 8.45 7.28
CA PRO A 308 -24.62 7.98 8.61
C PRO A 308 -23.34 7.69 9.39
N PRO A 309 -23.29 8.04 10.69
CA PRO A 309 -22.13 7.74 11.51
C PRO A 309 -21.90 6.23 11.59
N TYR A 310 -20.64 5.81 11.71
CA TYR A 310 -20.29 4.43 11.99
C TYR A 310 -19.90 4.27 13.45
N ILE A 311 -20.08 3.06 13.98
CA ILE A 311 -19.74 2.72 15.36
C ILE A 311 -18.44 1.89 15.33
N GLU A 312 -17.42 2.34 16.04
CA GLU A 312 -16.18 1.59 16.23
C GLU A 312 -16.24 0.76 17.51
N ASN A 313 -16.02 -0.55 17.39
CA ASN A 313 -15.96 -1.47 18.52
C ASN A 313 -14.59 -2.13 18.60
N PHE A 314 -13.93 -1.97 19.71
CA PHE A 314 -12.65 -2.62 20.00
C PHE A 314 -12.89 -3.87 20.83
N ILE A 315 -12.61 -5.04 20.26
CA ILE A 315 -12.83 -6.32 20.90
C ILE A 315 -11.51 -6.92 21.35
N LYS A 316 -11.36 -7.08 22.66
CA LYS A 316 -10.18 -7.73 23.24
C LYS A 316 -10.24 -9.23 23.01
N CYS A 317 -9.22 -9.78 22.35
CA CYS A 317 -9.07 -11.20 22.08
C CYS A 317 -7.89 -11.80 22.86
N LYS A 318 -7.94 -13.12 23.07
CA LYS A 318 -6.80 -13.86 23.61
C LYS A 318 -5.64 -13.76 22.63
N ALA A 319 -4.52 -13.23 23.07
CA ALA A 319 -3.30 -13.24 22.27
C ALA A 319 -2.58 -14.58 22.40
N PRO A 320 -1.84 -15.00 21.38
CA PRO A 320 -0.84 -16.05 21.52
C PRO A 320 0.18 -15.67 22.60
N THR A 321 0.60 -16.65 23.40
CA THR A 321 1.46 -16.42 24.57
C THR A 321 2.78 -15.72 24.26
N TYR A 322 3.36 -15.98 23.08
CA TYR A 322 4.60 -15.35 22.60
C TYR A 322 4.49 -13.85 22.29
N LEU A 323 3.29 -13.27 22.20
CA LEU A 323 3.09 -11.83 21.95
C LEU A 323 2.98 -10.98 23.24
N PHE A 324 2.97 -11.61 24.41
CA PHE A 324 2.69 -10.91 25.67
C PHE A 324 3.87 -10.16 26.27
N ASP A 325 5.12 -10.55 25.95
CA ASP A 325 6.25 -9.87 26.55
C ASP A 325 6.54 -8.55 25.84
N ARG A 326 6.42 -7.43 26.59
CA ARG A 326 6.83 -6.10 26.14
C ARG A 326 8.27 -6.09 25.60
N ARG A 327 9.10 -6.99 26.09
CA ARG A 327 10.52 -7.12 25.74
C ARG A 327 10.69 -7.75 24.36
N ILE A 328 9.84 -8.73 23.98
CA ILE A 328 9.79 -9.27 22.61
C ILE A 328 9.29 -8.20 21.64
N ARG A 329 8.20 -7.50 22.01
CA ARG A 329 7.62 -6.44 21.17
C ARG A 329 8.62 -5.35 20.80
N ASN A 330 9.47 -4.96 21.74
CA ASN A 330 10.42 -3.87 21.52
C ASN A 330 11.66 -4.30 20.71
N ASN A 331 11.87 -5.59 20.50
CA ASN A 331 13.09 -6.14 19.91
C ASN A 331 12.87 -6.90 18.60
N LEU A 332 11.60 -7.14 18.19
CA LEU A 332 11.29 -7.70 16.89
C LEU A 332 11.18 -6.59 15.82
N PRO A 333 11.59 -6.85 14.57
CA PRO A 333 11.30 -5.97 13.46
C PRO A 333 9.80 -5.68 13.40
N THR A 334 9.44 -4.42 13.16
CA THR A 334 8.04 -3.95 13.17
C THR A 334 7.16 -4.78 12.22
N GLU A 335 7.70 -5.20 11.09
CA GLU A 335 6.98 -6.01 10.11
C GLU A 335 6.74 -7.45 10.58
N ALA A 336 7.72 -8.10 11.21
CA ALA A 336 7.54 -9.42 11.79
C ALA A 336 6.49 -9.40 12.91
N LEU A 337 6.49 -8.36 13.74
CA LEU A 337 5.50 -8.17 14.78
C LEU A 337 4.09 -7.95 14.20
N ALA A 338 3.95 -7.15 13.14
CA ALA A 338 2.69 -6.91 12.46
C ALA A 338 2.11 -8.22 11.88
N ARG A 339 2.94 -9.06 11.26
CA ARG A 339 2.54 -10.38 10.75
C ARG A 339 2.09 -11.33 11.88
N LEU A 340 2.80 -11.36 13.00
CA LEU A 340 2.40 -12.13 14.16
C LEU A 340 1.06 -11.67 14.75
N HIS A 341 0.81 -10.36 14.81
CA HIS A 341 -0.50 -9.80 15.20
C HIS A 341 -1.62 -10.18 14.23
N ALA A 342 -1.27 -10.38 12.96
CA ALA A 342 -2.18 -10.84 11.92
C ALA A 342 -2.32 -12.38 11.86
N ASN A 343 -1.71 -13.13 12.78
CA ASN A 343 -1.65 -14.59 12.75
C ASN A 343 -0.94 -15.17 11.49
N ASP A 344 -0.14 -14.36 10.82
CA ASP A 344 0.73 -14.77 9.71
C ASP A 344 2.08 -15.21 10.26
N VAL A 345 2.10 -16.36 10.92
CA VAL A 345 3.30 -16.91 11.56
C VAL A 345 4.37 -17.26 10.51
N MET A 346 3.97 -17.82 9.36
CA MET A 346 4.90 -18.20 8.29
C MET A 346 5.59 -16.97 7.70
N GLY A 347 4.85 -15.94 7.35
CA GLY A 347 5.44 -14.70 6.85
C GLY A 347 6.31 -13.96 7.88
N ALA A 348 6.00 -14.06 9.17
CA ALA A 348 6.87 -13.54 10.21
C ALA A 348 8.19 -14.32 10.30
N MET A 349 8.15 -15.65 10.17
CA MET A 349 9.34 -16.51 10.12
C MET A 349 10.23 -16.23 8.92
N GLU A 350 9.65 -15.95 7.75
CA GLU A 350 10.39 -15.54 6.55
C GLU A 350 11.20 -14.26 6.79
N ILE A 351 10.61 -13.24 7.42
CA ILE A 351 11.30 -11.98 7.76
C ILE A 351 12.44 -12.21 8.73
N LEU A 352 12.26 -13.13 9.67
CA LEU A 352 13.27 -13.49 10.65
C LEU A 352 14.36 -14.44 10.07
N ASN A 353 14.29 -14.75 8.76
CA ASN A 353 15.16 -15.73 8.08
C ASN A 353 15.11 -17.14 8.71
N ILE A 354 13.95 -17.52 9.23
CA ILE A 354 13.70 -18.86 9.78
C ILE A 354 13.00 -19.66 8.68
N ASN A 355 13.70 -20.59 8.04
CA ASN A 355 13.12 -21.47 7.03
C ASN A 355 12.28 -22.57 7.69
N ALA A 356 10.97 -22.39 7.73
CA ALA A 356 10.03 -23.42 8.15
C ALA A 356 9.38 -24.09 6.93
N LYS A 357 9.77 -25.33 6.64
CA LYS A 357 9.07 -26.20 5.66
C LYS A 357 7.94 -27.02 6.30
N SER A 358 7.85 -27.03 7.63
CA SER A 358 6.79 -27.71 8.38
C SER A 358 6.67 -27.06 9.76
N GLU A 359 5.50 -27.21 10.40
CA GLU A 359 5.25 -26.79 11.78
C GLU A 359 6.03 -27.61 12.83
N SER A 360 6.84 -28.57 12.40
CA SER A 360 7.75 -29.33 13.25
C SER A 360 8.95 -28.46 13.62
N SER A 361 9.26 -28.47 14.82
CA SER A 361 10.22 -27.77 15.68
C SER A 361 11.16 -26.74 14.99
N ILE A 362 11.27 -25.56 15.58
CA ILE A 362 12.25 -24.49 15.24
C ILE A 362 13.68 -25.07 15.17
N LEU A 363 13.94 -26.14 15.85
CA LEU A 363 15.20 -26.88 15.87
C LEU A 363 15.52 -27.51 14.53
N ASP A 364 14.56 -28.18 13.89
CA ASP A 364 14.75 -28.81 12.59
C ASP A 364 15.01 -27.74 11.52
N SER A 365 14.32 -26.60 11.62
CA SER A 365 14.53 -25.43 10.73
C SER A 365 15.91 -24.80 10.91
N LEU A 366 16.45 -24.80 12.12
CA LEU A 366 17.81 -24.32 12.43
C LEU A 366 18.88 -25.24 11.85
N ILE A 367 18.73 -26.53 12.08
CA ILE A 367 19.63 -27.54 11.55
C ILE A 367 19.61 -27.48 10.01
N GLU A 368 18.44 -27.36 9.41
CA GLU A 368 18.27 -27.25 7.96
C GLU A 368 18.92 -25.97 7.40
N ASN A 369 18.79 -24.84 8.09
CA ASN A 369 19.46 -23.59 7.68
C ASN A 369 20.99 -23.77 7.69
N TYR A 370 21.56 -24.38 8.74
CA TYR A 370 23.01 -24.63 8.75
C TYR A 370 23.44 -25.66 7.72
N LYS A 371 22.64 -26.70 7.44
CA LYS A 371 22.91 -27.66 6.37
C LYS A 371 22.94 -26.96 4.99
N ASN A 372 22.00 -26.06 4.73
CA ASN A 372 21.96 -25.28 3.49
C ASN A 372 23.19 -24.35 3.38
N ARG A 373 23.64 -23.74 4.46
CA ARG A 373 24.90 -22.95 4.48
C ARG A 373 26.12 -23.80 4.18
N VAL A 374 26.23 -24.98 4.82
CA VAL A 374 27.31 -25.95 4.50
C VAL A 374 27.29 -26.32 3.04
N HIS A 375 26.10 -26.59 2.47
CA HIS A 375 25.97 -26.92 1.05
C HIS A 375 26.44 -25.78 0.15
N ASN A 376 26.04 -24.57 0.42
CA ASN A 376 26.43 -23.38 -0.37
C ASN A 376 27.94 -23.11 -0.30
N GLU A 377 28.56 -23.22 0.88
CA GLU A 377 30.01 -23.06 1.01
C GLU A 377 30.77 -24.19 0.27
N LYS A 378 30.29 -25.43 0.26
CA LYS A 378 30.84 -26.54 -0.52
C LYS A 378 30.70 -26.31 -2.03
N LEU A 379 29.59 -25.73 -2.50
CA LEU A 379 29.42 -25.33 -3.89
C LEU A 379 30.42 -24.24 -4.31
N GLU A 380 30.67 -23.24 -3.46
CA GLU A 380 31.68 -22.21 -3.74
C GLU A 380 33.11 -22.79 -3.80
N ILE A 381 33.44 -23.74 -2.93
CA ILE A 381 34.72 -24.46 -3.01
C ILE A 381 34.87 -25.18 -4.37
N THR A 382 33.81 -25.90 -4.79
CA THR A 382 33.80 -26.60 -6.09
C THR A 382 33.98 -25.63 -7.25
N ARG A 383 33.28 -24.47 -7.18
CA ARG A 383 33.39 -23.40 -8.18
C ARG A 383 34.81 -22.82 -8.24
N LEU A 384 35.44 -22.54 -7.10
CA LEU A 384 36.83 -22.05 -7.03
C LEU A 384 37.84 -23.02 -7.61
N MET A 385 37.60 -24.34 -7.49
CA MET A 385 38.43 -25.38 -8.11
C MET A 385 38.32 -25.40 -9.64
N GLN A 386 37.20 -24.98 -10.21
CA GLN A 386 36.96 -25.00 -11.67
C GLN A 386 37.43 -23.73 -12.40
N ILE A 387 37.68 -22.64 -11.71
CA ILE A 387 38.08 -21.36 -12.32
C ILE A 387 39.57 -21.46 -12.77
N ARG A 388 39.81 -21.32 -14.08
CA ARG A 388 41.17 -21.50 -14.69
C ARG A 388 42.10 -20.29 -14.49
N ASN A 389 41.61 -19.09 -14.25
CA ASN A 389 42.39 -17.85 -14.30
C ASN A 389 42.64 -17.20 -12.92
N ILE A 390 42.76 -17.95 -11.84
CA ILE A 390 43.10 -17.43 -10.51
C ILE A 390 44.52 -17.92 -10.14
N ASN A 391 45.32 -17.04 -9.53
CA ASN A 391 46.60 -17.39 -8.94
C ASN A 391 46.41 -18.50 -7.88
N GLU A 392 47.27 -19.49 -7.90
CA GLU A 392 47.13 -20.72 -7.11
C GLU A 392 47.25 -20.47 -5.59
N SER A 393 48.02 -19.46 -5.18
CA SER A 393 48.06 -19.00 -3.78
C SER A 393 46.73 -18.40 -3.32
N ASP A 394 46.16 -17.50 -4.13
CA ASP A 394 44.89 -16.85 -3.83
C ASP A 394 43.69 -17.84 -3.83
N ARG A 395 43.78 -18.86 -4.74
CA ARG A 395 42.81 -19.97 -4.77
C ARG A 395 42.84 -20.75 -3.47
N ARG A 396 44.05 -21.14 -2.99
CA ARG A 396 44.23 -21.90 -1.75
C ARG A 396 43.69 -21.12 -0.56
N ASP A 397 43.98 -19.82 -0.43
CA ASP A 397 43.52 -18.98 0.67
C ASP A 397 42.01 -18.79 0.69
N ARG A 398 41.38 -18.73 -0.48
CA ARG A 398 39.90 -18.65 -0.58
C ARG A 398 39.27 -19.99 -0.21
N ILE A 399 39.76 -21.10 -0.72
CA ILE A 399 39.28 -22.44 -0.38
C ILE A 399 39.40 -22.68 1.12
N GLN A 400 40.53 -22.35 1.74
CA GLN A 400 40.75 -22.53 3.17
C GLN A 400 39.75 -21.70 4.03
N ARG A 401 39.42 -20.49 3.58
CA ARG A 401 38.38 -19.66 4.24
C ARG A 401 37.01 -20.32 4.18
N HIS A 402 36.60 -20.85 3.03
CA HIS A 402 35.32 -21.55 2.88
C HIS A 402 35.28 -22.86 3.65
N GLU A 403 36.38 -23.64 3.65
CA GLU A 403 36.49 -24.84 4.51
C GLU A 403 36.43 -24.53 6.00
N GLY A 404 37.01 -23.40 6.43
CA GLY A 404 36.87 -22.90 7.80
C GLY A 404 35.42 -22.67 8.18
N LYS A 405 34.61 -22.03 7.30
CA LYS A 405 33.19 -21.82 7.49
C LYS A 405 32.38 -23.13 7.50
N VAL A 406 32.69 -24.06 6.61
CA VAL A 406 32.07 -25.40 6.60
C VAL A 406 32.24 -26.06 7.96
N ARG A 407 33.49 -26.12 8.45
CA ARG A 407 33.80 -26.70 9.78
C ARG A 407 33.06 -25.98 10.90
N GLU A 408 32.98 -24.64 10.85
CA GLU A 408 32.21 -23.85 11.84
C GLU A 408 30.72 -24.24 11.84
N PHE A 409 30.10 -24.33 10.66
CA PHE A 409 28.66 -24.65 10.58
C PHE A 409 28.38 -26.11 10.93
N GLU A 410 29.24 -27.06 10.53
CA GLU A 410 29.13 -28.48 10.94
C GLU A 410 29.28 -28.64 12.47
N ASN A 411 30.22 -27.92 13.10
CA ASN A 411 30.35 -27.89 14.55
C ASN A 411 29.10 -27.26 15.25
N LYS A 412 28.47 -26.25 14.63
CA LYS A 412 27.21 -25.69 15.13
C LYS A 412 26.09 -26.71 15.06
N ILE A 413 25.92 -27.43 13.95
CA ILE A 413 24.93 -28.50 13.82
C ILE A 413 25.13 -29.55 14.93
N LYS A 414 26.37 -30.04 15.07
CA LYS A 414 26.71 -31.03 16.10
C LYS A 414 26.39 -30.53 17.51
N SER A 415 26.77 -29.29 17.81
CA SER A 415 26.52 -28.69 19.14
C SER A 415 25.04 -28.48 19.44
N ILE A 416 24.21 -28.18 18.41
CA ILE A 416 22.76 -28.08 18.57
C ILE A 416 22.18 -29.45 18.88
N THR A 417 22.56 -30.47 18.11
CA THR A 417 22.06 -31.84 18.26
C THR A 417 22.45 -32.44 19.62
N GLU A 418 23.71 -32.26 20.03
CA GLU A 418 24.20 -32.82 21.31
C GLU A 418 23.64 -32.10 22.55
N ARG A 419 23.41 -30.78 22.50
CA ARG A 419 22.98 -29.98 23.66
C ARG A 419 21.49 -29.98 23.89
N VAL A 420 20.68 -30.23 22.86
CA VAL A 420 19.23 -30.40 23.03
C VAL A 420 18.86 -31.67 23.79
N THR A 421 19.70 -32.68 23.70
CA THR A 421 19.51 -33.94 24.47
C THR A 421 19.94 -33.87 25.94
N ILE A 422 20.69 -32.81 26.37
CA ILE A 422 21.36 -32.83 27.69
C ILE A 422 20.90 -31.71 28.65
N SER A 423 20.25 -30.60 28.21
CA SER A 423 19.94 -29.50 29.12
C SER A 423 18.44 -29.39 29.42
N GLU A 424 18.02 -30.01 30.47
CA GLU A 424 16.65 -29.85 31.01
C GLU A 424 16.48 -28.57 31.86
N ASN A 425 17.56 -27.91 32.31
CA ASN A 425 17.51 -26.77 33.21
C ASN A 425 18.05 -25.48 32.58
N CYS A 426 17.38 -24.37 32.87
CA CYS A 426 17.80 -23.03 32.48
C CYS A 426 19.07 -22.60 33.23
N PRO A 427 20.18 -22.20 32.55
CA PRO A 427 21.42 -21.81 33.24
C PRO A 427 21.31 -20.53 34.07
N ILE A 428 20.21 -19.81 34.02
CA ILE A 428 19.99 -18.56 34.78
C ILE A 428 19.17 -18.79 36.05
N CYS A 429 18.00 -19.40 35.95
CA CYS A 429 17.16 -19.69 37.11
C CYS A 429 17.44 -21.05 37.72
N LEU A 430 18.19 -21.93 37.06
CA LEU A 430 18.53 -23.30 37.44
C LEU A 430 17.33 -24.26 37.50
N ASP A 431 16.14 -23.79 37.21
CA ASP A 431 14.92 -24.58 37.08
C ASP A 431 14.80 -25.22 35.68
N SER A 432 13.85 -26.16 35.53
CA SER A 432 13.50 -26.67 34.20
C SER A 432 13.13 -25.54 33.27
N VAL A 433 13.60 -25.63 32.01
CA VAL A 433 13.37 -24.56 31.02
C VAL A 433 11.87 -24.43 30.75
N SER A 434 11.31 -23.27 31.14
CA SER A 434 9.89 -22.95 30.95
C SER A 434 9.56 -22.66 29.48
N ASP A 435 8.33 -22.98 29.08
CA ASP A 435 7.79 -22.60 27.78
C ASP A 435 7.26 -21.14 27.81
N PRO A 436 7.64 -20.26 26.85
CA PRO A 436 8.51 -20.50 25.69
C PRO A 436 9.99 -20.61 26.02
N ARG A 437 10.68 -21.52 25.33
CA ARG A 437 12.10 -21.73 25.45
C ARG A 437 12.86 -20.91 24.41
N ALA A 438 14.01 -20.34 24.77
CA ALA A 438 14.90 -19.63 23.87
C ALA A 438 16.24 -20.33 23.76
N ILE A 439 16.74 -20.48 22.52
CA ILE A 439 18.04 -21.05 22.22
C ILE A 439 18.94 -19.97 21.65
N THR A 440 20.15 -19.82 22.18
CA THR A 440 21.10 -18.80 21.71
C THR A 440 21.89 -19.28 20.49
N ASN A 441 22.08 -18.41 19.47
CA ASN A 441 22.86 -18.71 18.26
C ASN A 441 24.35 -18.91 18.50
N CYS A 442 24.89 -18.29 19.55
CA CYS A 442 26.33 -18.26 19.79
C CYS A 442 26.86 -19.54 20.45
N CYS A 443 26.13 -20.11 21.41
CA CYS A 443 26.55 -21.30 22.16
C CYS A 443 25.46 -22.38 22.27
N HIS A 444 24.32 -22.16 21.61
CA HIS A 444 23.19 -23.10 21.52
C HIS A 444 22.66 -23.62 22.85
N LYS A 445 22.78 -22.81 23.89
CA LYS A 445 22.18 -23.12 25.19
C LYS A 445 20.70 -22.75 25.22
N SER A 446 19.91 -23.61 25.86
CA SER A 446 18.50 -23.39 26.11
C SER A 446 18.29 -22.60 27.39
N PHE A 447 17.38 -21.64 27.37
CA PHE A 447 17.01 -20.79 28.49
C PHE A 447 15.49 -20.66 28.55
N CYS A 448 14.94 -20.39 29.73
CA CYS A 448 13.63 -19.76 29.79
C CYS A 448 13.70 -18.45 29.05
N PHE A 449 12.71 -18.18 28.25
CA PHE A 449 12.71 -16.97 27.41
C PHE A 449 12.88 -15.68 28.23
N GLU A 450 12.18 -15.57 29.33
CA GLU A 450 12.31 -14.42 30.25
C GLU A 450 13.70 -14.29 30.86
N CYS A 451 14.31 -15.41 31.25
CA CYS A 451 15.64 -15.42 31.85
C CYS A 451 16.71 -14.89 30.88
N ILE A 452 16.70 -15.35 29.62
CA ILE A 452 17.70 -14.89 28.66
C ILE A 452 17.52 -13.40 28.34
N LEU A 453 16.29 -12.89 28.26
CA LEU A 453 16.05 -11.47 28.02
C LEU A 453 16.54 -10.60 29.17
N MET A 454 16.31 -11.00 30.43
CA MET A 454 16.86 -10.33 31.58
C MET A 454 18.39 -10.37 31.58
N GLY A 455 18.96 -11.54 31.28
CA GLY A 455 20.40 -11.73 31.19
C GLY A 455 21.06 -10.85 30.13
N LEU A 456 20.46 -10.74 28.95
CA LEU A 456 20.96 -9.88 27.87
C LEU A 456 20.86 -8.39 28.21
N LYS A 457 19.78 -7.98 28.89
CA LYS A 457 19.63 -6.60 29.35
C LYS A 457 20.67 -6.24 30.42
N ALA A 458 20.92 -7.14 31.36
CA ALA A 458 21.91 -6.94 32.43
C ALA A 458 23.35 -6.97 31.92
N SER A 459 23.63 -7.69 30.84
CA SER A 459 24.97 -7.90 30.27
C SER A 459 25.27 -7.05 29.04
N ASN A 460 24.48 -6.04 28.74
CA ASN A 460 24.63 -5.17 27.57
C ASN A 460 24.67 -5.97 26.25
N ASN A 461 23.70 -6.83 26.04
CA ASN A 461 23.56 -7.74 24.88
C ASN A 461 24.68 -8.80 24.74
N ARG A 462 25.29 -9.19 25.85
CA ARG A 462 26.25 -10.30 25.87
C ARG A 462 25.59 -11.60 26.37
N CYS A 463 25.90 -12.69 25.73
CA CYS A 463 25.43 -14.00 26.18
C CYS A 463 25.82 -14.28 27.62
N PRO A 464 24.90 -14.64 28.52
CA PRO A 464 25.23 -14.97 29.89
C PRO A 464 26.25 -16.11 30.03
N MET A 465 26.26 -17.04 29.07
CA MET A 465 27.12 -18.23 29.09
C MET A 465 28.47 -18.01 28.40
N CYS A 466 28.49 -17.60 27.12
CA CYS A 466 29.72 -17.53 26.33
C CYS A 466 30.25 -16.10 26.13
N LYS A 467 29.57 -15.08 26.68
CA LYS A 467 29.92 -13.65 26.60
C LYS A 467 29.96 -13.04 25.21
N SER A 468 29.63 -13.80 24.16
CA SER A 468 29.51 -13.29 22.78
C SER A 468 28.40 -12.25 22.68
N ASN A 469 28.55 -11.25 21.80
CA ASN A 469 27.50 -10.30 21.52
C ASN A 469 26.33 -11.01 20.84
N ILE A 470 25.15 -10.86 21.40
CA ILE A 470 23.91 -11.41 20.88
C ILE A 470 22.92 -10.26 20.69
N HIS A 471 22.38 -10.14 19.50
CA HIS A 471 21.17 -9.33 19.30
C HIS A 471 19.94 -10.20 19.61
N THR A 472 18.91 -9.60 20.18
CA THR A 472 17.65 -10.29 20.49
C THR A 472 17.02 -10.96 19.26
N ASN A 473 17.30 -10.44 18.04
CA ASN A 473 16.93 -11.03 16.75
C ASN A 473 17.67 -12.36 16.45
N SER A 474 18.70 -12.68 17.22
CA SER A 474 19.50 -13.91 17.08
C SER A 474 19.09 -15.01 18.05
N LEU A 475 18.02 -14.80 18.83
CA LEU A 475 17.46 -15.83 19.71
C LEU A 475 16.45 -16.68 18.92
N HIS A 476 16.56 -17.99 19.02
CA HIS A 476 15.57 -18.93 18.52
C HIS A 476 14.59 -19.27 19.65
N ILE A 477 13.31 -18.97 19.42
CA ILE A 477 12.27 -19.16 20.43
C ILE A 477 11.47 -20.40 20.07
N GLU A 478 11.48 -21.36 20.95
CA GLU A 478 10.72 -22.59 20.85
C GLU A 478 9.53 -22.53 21.79
N SER A 479 8.33 -22.73 21.25
CA SER A 479 7.14 -22.92 22.06
C SER A 479 6.55 -24.28 21.69
N ALA A 480 6.29 -25.09 22.68
CA ALA A 480 5.67 -26.41 22.50
C ALA A 480 4.26 -26.20 21.93
N VAL A 481 4.10 -26.26 20.62
CA VAL A 481 2.78 -26.34 19.97
C VAL A 481 2.37 -27.80 19.89
N HIS A 482 2.21 -28.41 21.05
CA HIS A 482 1.31 -29.54 21.26
C HIS A 482 0.50 -29.24 22.49
N ILE A 483 -0.56 -28.49 22.31
CA ILE A 483 -1.54 -28.25 23.35
C ILE A 483 -2.69 -29.20 23.12
N ASP A 484 -2.50 -30.38 23.65
CA ASP A 484 -3.57 -31.08 24.35
C ASP A 484 -2.95 -31.66 25.62
N LYS A 485 -3.03 -30.91 26.73
CA LYS A 485 -3.25 -31.41 28.10
C LYS A 485 -3.21 -30.24 29.10
N LYS A 486 -4.39 -29.91 29.61
CA LYS A 486 -4.69 -29.41 30.96
C LYS A 486 -3.58 -28.61 31.68
N ILE A 487 -3.47 -27.32 31.39
CA ILE A 487 -3.02 -26.38 32.41
C ILE A 487 -4.25 -26.04 33.25
N LYS A 488 -4.31 -26.53 34.49
CA LYS A 488 -5.19 -26.00 35.53
C LYS A 488 -4.70 -24.58 35.84
N LEU A 489 -5.24 -23.59 35.16
CA LEU A 489 -5.13 -22.18 35.53
C LEU A 489 -6.25 -21.90 36.53
N ASP A 490 -5.88 -21.21 37.60
CA ASP A 490 -6.71 -20.77 38.69
C ASP A 490 -8.17 -20.54 38.33
N ASN A 491 -9.02 -21.31 38.98
CA ASN A 491 -10.46 -21.17 39.01
C ASN A 491 -10.85 -19.92 39.80
N ASN A 492 -10.67 -18.74 39.20
CA ASN A 492 -11.36 -17.55 39.68
C ASN A 492 -12.56 -17.29 38.73
N PRO A 493 -13.80 -17.53 39.15
CA PRO A 493 -14.98 -17.57 38.26
C PRO A 493 -15.47 -16.21 37.77
N LYS A 494 -14.71 -15.13 37.96
CA LYS A 494 -15.14 -13.73 37.62
C LYS A 494 -14.50 -13.09 36.42
N THR A 495 -13.56 -13.72 35.72
CA THR A 495 -13.03 -13.14 34.48
C THR A 495 -13.57 -13.88 33.26
N PRO A 496 -14.24 -13.19 32.31
CA PRO A 496 -14.73 -13.82 31.08
C PRO A 496 -13.57 -14.38 30.28
N LYS A 497 -13.63 -15.69 29.97
CA LYS A 497 -12.61 -16.39 29.20
C LYS A 497 -12.48 -15.75 27.80
N LEU A 498 -11.37 -15.06 27.54
CA LEU A 498 -11.10 -14.43 26.27
C LEU A 498 -10.95 -15.49 25.17
N LEU A 499 -11.63 -15.28 24.05
CA LEU A 499 -11.54 -16.11 22.85
C LEU A 499 -10.37 -15.66 21.96
N SER A 500 -9.85 -16.56 21.13
CA SER A 500 -8.92 -16.19 20.05
C SER A 500 -9.60 -15.26 19.06
N LYS A 501 -8.84 -14.52 18.23
CA LYS A 501 -9.40 -13.66 17.18
C LYS A 501 -10.32 -14.45 16.24
N THR A 502 -9.90 -15.63 15.80
CA THR A 502 -10.67 -16.48 14.88
C THR A 502 -11.97 -16.98 15.52
N ASP A 503 -11.93 -17.42 16.79
CA ASP A 503 -13.12 -17.88 17.50
C ASP A 503 -14.07 -16.70 17.81
N THR A 504 -13.53 -15.51 18.04
CA THR A 504 -14.31 -14.29 18.22
C THR A 504 -15.07 -13.94 16.93
N ILE A 505 -14.38 -13.97 15.76
CA ILE A 505 -15.03 -13.76 14.46
C ILE A 505 -16.12 -14.80 14.23
N LEU A 506 -15.84 -16.07 14.47
CA LEU A 506 -16.83 -17.13 14.29
C LEU A 506 -18.06 -16.92 15.19
N LYS A 507 -17.86 -16.51 16.44
CA LYS A 507 -18.96 -16.18 17.36
C LYS A 507 -19.78 -14.98 16.84
N MET A 508 -19.13 -13.92 16.35
CA MET A 508 -19.82 -12.76 15.78
C MET A 508 -20.66 -13.14 14.56
N ILE A 509 -20.09 -13.95 13.66
CA ILE A 509 -20.76 -14.39 12.44
C ILE A 509 -21.93 -15.33 12.74
N LYS A 510 -21.79 -16.24 13.72
CA LYS A 510 -22.90 -17.12 14.15
C LYS A 510 -24.09 -16.34 14.73
N ASN A 511 -23.83 -15.19 15.32
CA ASN A 511 -24.85 -14.32 15.93
C ASN A 511 -25.29 -13.18 14.98
N MET A 512 -24.98 -13.27 13.68
CA MET A 512 -25.37 -12.23 12.72
C MET A 512 -26.85 -12.29 12.36
N ASP A 513 -27.44 -11.12 12.15
CA ASP A 513 -28.79 -11.01 11.64
C ASP A 513 -28.87 -11.42 10.16
N GLU A 514 -30.07 -11.75 9.68
CA GLU A 514 -30.27 -12.16 8.28
C GLU A 514 -29.80 -11.13 7.26
N ASN A 515 -29.94 -9.85 7.56
CA ASN A 515 -29.54 -8.75 6.69
C ASN A 515 -28.07 -8.32 6.87
N SER A 516 -27.35 -8.93 7.80
CA SER A 516 -25.96 -8.58 8.08
C SER A 516 -25.03 -9.10 7.00
N ARG A 517 -24.08 -8.25 6.59
CA ARG A 517 -23.02 -8.57 5.63
C ARG A 517 -21.68 -8.10 6.17
N TYR A 518 -20.72 -8.98 6.15
CA TYR A 518 -19.39 -8.77 6.74
C TYR A 518 -18.30 -8.67 5.70
N LEU A 519 -17.44 -7.66 5.84
CA LEU A 519 -16.12 -7.61 5.21
C LEU A 519 -15.07 -7.87 6.28
N ILE A 520 -14.14 -8.76 5.99
CA ILE A 520 -13.00 -9.05 6.87
C ILE A 520 -11.73 -8.64 6.13
N PHE A 521 -10.99 -7.70 6.71
CA PHE A 521 -9.76 -7.18 6.12
C PHE A 521 -8.52 -7.61 6.92
N SER A 522 -7.47 -7.98 6.17
CA SER A 522 -6.12 -8.18 6.66
C SER A 522 -5.12 -7.68 5.62
N GLU A 523 -3.93 -7.25 6.02
CA GLU A 523 -2.83 -6.94 5.08
C GLU A 523 -2.12 -8.21 4.56
N TYR A 524 -2.39 -9.37 5.17
CA TYR A 524 -1.69 -10.63 4.89
C TYR A 524 -2.66 -11.74 4.52
N ASP A 525 -2.44 -12.37 3.38
CA ASP A 525 -3.32 -13.44 2.85
C ASP A 525 -3.35 -14.68 3.74
N ASN A 526 -2.22 -15.02 4.37
CA ASN A 526 -2.13 -16.18 5.25
C ASN A 526 -3.03 -16.07 6.49
N SER A 527 -3.36 -14.84 6.91
CA SER A 527 -4.31 -14.60 8.01
C SER A 527 -5.69 -15.23 7.75
N PHE A 528 -6.09 -15.36 6.49
CA PHE A 528 -7.39 -15.90 6.12
C PHE A 528 -7.48 -17.42 6.19
N GLN A 529 -6.36 -18.15 6.15
CA GLN A 529 -6.36 -19.61 6.14
C GLN A 529 -7.12 -20.21 7.33
N ARG A 530 -6.78 -19.76 8.54
CA ARG A 530 -7.40 -20.24 9.77
C ARG A 530 -8.86 -19.82 9.90
N ILE A 531 -9.20 -18.61 9.43
CA ILE A 531 -10.59 -18.11 9.42
C ILE A 531 -11.41 -18.96 8.44
N SER A 532 -10.88 -19.19 7.21
CA SER A 532 -11.52 -20.02 6.18
C SER A 532 -11.78 -21.44 6.67
N TYR A 533 -10.78 -22.06 7.32
CA TYR A 533 -10.95 -23.40 7.89
C TYR A 533 -12.13 -23.45 8.88
N LYS A 534 -12.16 -22.52 9.85
CA LYS A 534 -13.22 -22.45 10.88
C LYS A 534 -14.61 -22.15 10.29
N LEU A 535 -14.71 -21.31 9.28
CA LEU A 535 -15.98 -21.02 8.59
C LEU A 535 -16.45 -22.22 7.79
N SER A 536 -15.54 -22.94 7.12
CA SER A 536 -15.86 -24.20 6.41
C SER A 536 -16.32 -25.29 7.37
N GLU A 537 -15.62 -25.48 8.50
CA GLU A 537 -16.02 -26.41 9.55
C GLU A 537 -17.43 -26.11 10.10
N ALA A 538 -17.78 -24.83 10.19
CA ALA A 538 -19.10 -24.38 10.63
C ALA A 538 -20.14 -24.34 9.51
N MET A 539 -19.82 -24.77 8.28
CA MET A 539 -20.66 -24.73 7.06
C MET A 539 -21.21 -23.33 6.73
N ILE A 540 -20.47 -22.28 7.05
CA ILE A 540 -20.86 -20.89 6.79
C ILE A 540 -20.29 -20.45 5.44
N PRO A 541 -21.14 -20.00 4.48
CA PRO A 541 -20.70 -19.57 3.16
C PRO A 541 -19.86 -18.28 3.21
N PHE A 542 -18.67 -18.32 2.61
CA PHE A 542 -17.77 -17.18 2.49
C PHE A 542 -17.00 -17.22 1.17
N LYS A 543 -16.37 -16.10 0.82
CA LYS A 543 -15.35 -16.05 -0.24
C LYS A 543 -14.15 -15.23 0.20
N VAL A 544 -12.96 -15.65 -0.24
CA VAL A 544 -11.74 -14.84 -0.21
C VAL A 544 -11.59 -14.24 -1.61
N LEU A 545 -11.48 -12.91 -1.68
CA LEU A 545 -11.37 -12.22 -2.96
C LEU A 545 -9.95 -12.39 -3.51
N LYS A 546 -9.79 -13.35 -4.43
CA LYS A 546 -8.54 -13.72 -5.12
C LYS A 546 -8.85 -14.13 -6.56
N GLY A 547 -7.81 -14.34 -7.37
CA GLY A 547 -7.93 -14.84 -8.74
C GLY A 547 -8.06 -13.74 -9.79
N SER A 548 -8.57 -14.09 -10.95
CA SER A 548 -8.75 -13.17 -12.09
C SER A 548 -9.78 -12.07 -11.79
N VAL A 549 -9.72 -10.98 -12.54
CA VAL A 549 -10.67 -9.86 -12.41
C VAL A 549 -12.12 -10.33 -12.58
N ASP A 550 -12.36 -11.23 -13.51
CA ASP A 550 -13.70 -11.76 -13.77
C ASP A 550 -14.23 -12.60 -12.61
N GLU A 551 -13.36 -13.42 -12.01
CA GLU A 551 -13.71 -14.20 -10.82
C GLU A 551 -13.99 -13.30 -9.61
N GLN A 552 -13.18 -12.27 -9.43
CA GLN A 552 -13.40 -11.26 -8.38
C GLN A 552 -14.73 -10.56 -8.57
N GLN A 553 -15.05 -10.11 -9.78
CA GLN A 553 -16.34 -9.47 -10.09
C GLN A 553 -17.53 -10.40 -9.87
N LYS A 554 -17.40 -11.69 -10.23
CA LYS A 554 -18.43 -12.70 -9.95
C LYS A 554 -18.68 -12.87 -8.45
N ASN A 555 -17.61 -12.92 -7.65
CA ASN A 555 -17.71 -13.03 -6.19
C ASN A 555 -18.31 -11.77 -5.55
N ILE A 556 -17.97 -10.58 -6.06
CA ILE A 556 -18.56 -9.31 -5.62
C ILE A 556 -20.08 -9.29 -5.92
N LYS A 557 -20.50 -9.68 -7.11
CA LYS A 557 -21.93 -9.76 -7.46
C LYS A 557 -22.70 -10.70 -6.53
N LYS A 558 -22.12 -11.86 -6.18
CA LYS A 558 -22.70 -12.80 -5.21
C LYS A 558 -22.81 -12.20 -3.79
N TYR A 559 -21.86 -11.37 -3.41
CA TYR A 559 -21.91 -10.64 -2.14
C TYR A 559 -22.98 -9.53 -2.18
N GLU A 560 -23.08 -8.79 -3.25
CA GLU A 560 -24.09 -7.74 -3.43
C GLU A 560 -25.52 -8.30 -3.51
N SER A 561 -25.72 -9.45 -4.14
CA SER A 561 -27.03 -10.15 -4.18
C SER A 561 -27.41 -10.75 -2.83
N GLY A 562 -26.45 -11.01 -1.93
CA GLY A 562 -26.67 -11.65 -0.63
C GLY A 562 -26.53 -13.18 -0.66
N GLU A 563 -26.18 -13.78 -1.80
CA GLU A 563 -25.84 -15.20 -1.90
C GLU A 563 -24.67 -15.55 -0.96
N ILE A 564 -23.73 -14.61 -0.81
CA ILE A 564 -22.61 -14.71 0.13
C ILE A 564 -22.67 -13.51 1.07
N LYS A 565 -22.65 -13.76 2.38
CA LYS A 565 -22.72 -12.73 3.41
C LYS A 565 -21.35 -12.33 3.96
N ILE A 566 -20.29 -13.08 3.68
CA ILE A 566 -18.94 -12.88 4.20
C ILE A 566 -17.95 -12.83 3.04
N LEU A 567 -17.22 -11.72 2.97
CA LEU A 567 -16.15 -11.53 1.99
C LEU A 567 -14.85 -11.15 2.72
N MET A 568 -13.76 -11.85 2.43
CA MET A 568 -12.44 -11.59 2.98
C MET A 568 -11.54 -10.95 1.93
N LEU A 569 -10.87 -9.85 2.27
CA LEU A 569 -10.09 -9.04 1.35
C LEU A 569 -8.72 -8.67 1.94
N ASN A 570 -7.69 -8.80 1.11
CA ASN A 570 -6.38 -8.24 1.43
C ASN A 570 -6.43 -6.71 1.28
N ALA A 571 -6.16 -5.98 2.37
CA ALA A 571 -6.27 -4.52 2.40
C ALA A 571 -5.32 -3.83 1.40
N ASN A 572 -4.11 -4.38 1.19
CA ASN A 572 -3.14 -3.83 0.25
C ASN A 572 -3.57 -3.97 -1.22
N ASN A 573 -4.25 -5.07 -1.57
CA ASN A 573 -4.66 -5.34 -2.96
C ASN A 573 -6.01 -4.70 -3.29
N PHE A 574 -6.88 -4.57 -2.31
CA PHE A 574 -8.27 -4.12 -2.48
C PHE A 574 -8.58 -2.83 -1.72
N GLY A 575 -7.56 -2.12 -1.29
CA GLY A 575 -7.68 -0.79 -0.70
C GLY A 575 -8.25 0.26 -1.68
N ALA A 576 -8.21 0.01 -3.02
CA ALA A 576 -8.73 0.93 -4.04
C ALA A 576 -9.75 0.24 -4.98
N GLY A 577 -10.81 0.97 -5.36
CA GLY A 577 -11.67 0.65 -6.52
C GLY A 577 -12.94 -0.14 -6.30
N LEU A 578 -13.10 -0.89 -5.24
CA LEU A 578 -14.34 -1.66 -5.02
C LEU A 578 -15.45 -0.78 -4.42
N ASN A 579 -16.68 -1.04 -4.84
CA ASN A 579 -17.88 -0.44 -4.26
C ASN A 579 -18.69 -1.53 -3.55
N LEU A 580 -18.70 -1.53 -2.20
CA LEU A 580 -19.33 -2.56 -1.38
C LEU A 580 -20.35 -1.93 -0.39
N GLN A 581 -21.26 -1.12 -0.92
CA GLN A 581 -22.26 -0.35 -0.16
C GLN A 581 -23.23 -1.20 0.68
N LYS A 582 -23.46 -2.45 0.28
CA LYS A 582 -24.37 -3.37 0.99
C LYS A 582 -23.76 -3.93 2.30
N THR A 583 -22.52 -3.59 2.61
CA THR A 583 -21.83 -4.04 3.83
C THR A 583 -22.44 -3.40 5.07
N THR A 584 -22.76 -4.19 6.08
CA THR A 584 -23.23 -3.71 7.38
C THR A 584 -22.12 -3.65 8.42
N ASN A 585 -21.17 -4.57 8.35
CA ASN A 585 -20.10 -4.72 9.32
C ASN A 585 -18.74 -4.89 8.65
N ILE A 586 -17.72 -4.20 9.20
CA ILE A 586 -16.32 -4.37 8.80
C ILE A 586 -15.56 -4.93 10.00
N ILE A 587 -14.81 -6.00 9.78
CA ILE A 587 -13.86 -6.55 10.75
C ILE A 587 -12.45 -6.24 10.26
N ILE A 588 -11.71 -5.47 11.04
CA ILE A 588 -10.28 -5.25 10.85
C ILE A 588 -9.54 -6.25 11.73
N TYR A 589 -8.93 -7.25 11.10
CA TYR A 589 -8.35 -8.42 11.78
C TYR A 589 -7.12 -8.09 12.63
N HIS A 590 -6.38 -7.04 12.23
CA HIS A 590 -5.24 -6.50 12.97
C HIS A 590 -5.09 -5.02 12.67
N GLN A 591 -4.36 -4.30 13.49
CA GLN A 591 -4.05 -2.90 13.25
C GLN A 591 -3.26 -2.77 11.93
N PHE A 592 -3.71 -1.92 11.03
CA PHE A 592 -3.00 -1.63 9.79
C PHE A 592 -1.77 -0.76 10.05
N ARG A 593 -0.80 -0.83 9.14
CA ARG A 593 0.44 -0.06 9.23
C ARG A 593 0.22 1.44 9.11
N THR A 594 -0.81 1.85 8.38
CA THR A 594 -1.14 3.26 8.15
C THR A 594 -2.62 3.54 8.40
N GLU A 595 -2.93 4.71 8.94
CA GLU A 595 -4.32 5.18 9.08
C GLU A 595 -4.96 5.44 7.71
N ASP A 596 -4.16 5.74 6.69
CA ASP A 596 -4.63 5.94 5.32
C ASP A 596 -5.24 4.66 4.76
N LEU A 597 -4.58 3.51 4.97
CA LEU A 597 -5.11 2.20 4.57
C LEU A 597 -6.43 1.88 5.30
N LYS A 598 -6.51 2.20 6.60
CA LYS A 598 -7.74 2.08 7.38
C LYS A 598 -8.86 2.91 6.77
N THR A 599 -8.58 4.16 6.47
CA THR A 599 -9.55 5.09 5.86
C THR A 599 -10.02 4.60 4.48
N GLN A 600 -9.11 4.08 3.66
CA GLN A 600 -9.45 3.49 2.37
C GLN A 600 -10.36 2.27 2.52
N VAL A 601 -10.06 1.37 3.44
CA VAL A 601 -10.86 0.16 3.72
C VAL A 601 -12.28 0.52 4.18
N ILE A 602 -12.42 1.43 5.13
CA ILE A 602 -13.71 1.90 5.63
C ILE A 602 -14.52 2.56 4.50
N GLY A 603 -13.87 3.40 3.70
CA GLY A 603 -14.50 4.09 2.58
C GLY A 603 -14.99 3.18 1.44
N ARG A 604 -14.71 1.85 1.47
CA ARG A 604 -15.30 0.89 0.52
C ARG A 604 -16.78 0.64 0.78
N ALA A 605 -17.17 0.65 2.01
CA ALA A 605 -18.53 0.41 2.43
C ALA A 605 -19.27 1.70 2.82
N GLN A 606 -18.56 2.71 3.31
CA GLN A 606 -19.13 4.01 3.64
C GLN A 606 -19.12 4.94 2.41
N ARG A 607 -20.13 4.81 1.57
CA ARG A 607 -20.28 5.58 0.33
C ARG A 607 -21.65 6.21 0.21
N ILE A 608 -21.77 7.18 -0.70
CA ILE A 608 -23.01 7.82 -1.11
C ILE A 608 -23.98 6.78 -1.67
N GLY A 609 -25.27 6.86 -1.30
CA GLY A 609 -26.31 5.94 -1.77
C GLY A 609 -26.52 4.69 -0.91
N ARG A 610 -25.99 4.70 0.31
CA ARG A 610 -26.25 3.69 1.32
C ARG A 610 -27.54 3.96 2.08
#